data_5a682ad7c67f22a84a47c1bbe693671f
#
_entry.id   5a682ad7c67f22a84a47c1bbe693671f
#
_cell.length_a   1.000
_cell.length_b   1.000
_cell.length_c   1.000
_cell.angle_alpha   90.00
_cell.angle_beta   90.00
_cell.angle_gamma   90.00
#
_symmetry.space_group_name_H-M   'P 1'
#
loop_
_entity.id
_entity.type
_entity.pdbx_description
1 polymer ?
#
loop_
_entity_poly.entity_id
_entity_poly.type
_entity_poly.pdbx_seq_one_letter_code
_entity_poly.pdbx_strand_id
1 'polypeptide(L)'
;GLRSMPVRYLFLDEVDGYPLDVEGEGDAISLAEARTRTFARRKILIVSTPTIAGASAVEREFEASDQRRYFVPCPHCDHRQWLRFEQLRWERGQPETAAYICESCCQPIAEHHKTWMLDNGQWQACAPEQAGRTAGFHLSSLYSPVGWRSWIEIARAWESAAMSDSRSASAIKTFKNTELGETWVEEGEAPDWQRLLERREDYRIGTVPAGGLLLTAGADVQKDRIEVSVWAFGRGKA
;
A
#
# COMPACT_ATOMS: atom_id res chain seq x y z
N GLY A 1 -26.89 11.72 -8.08
CA GLY A 1 -27.15 11.63 -6.99
C GLY A 1 -27.70 10.66 -5.95
N LEU A 2 -26.84 10.18 -5.05
CA LEU A 2 -27.25 9.32 -3.93
C LEU A 2 -27.74 10.09 -2.69
N ARG A 3 -27.86 11.42 -2.77
CA ARG A 3 -28.03 12.31 -1.60
C ARG A 3 -29.32 12.11 -0.78
N SER A 4 -30.36 11.47 -1.32
CA SER A 4 -31.65 11.37 -0.62
C SER A 4 -32.24 9.96 -0.53
N MET A 5 -31.50 8.93 -0.95
CA MET A 5 -32.01 7.57 -0.99
C MET A 5 -31.37 6.70 0.11
N PRO A 6 -32.10 6.24 1.13
CA PRO A 6 -31.58 5.27 2.08
C PRO A 6 -31.39 3.91 1.41
N VAL A 7 -30.27 3.24 1.70
CA VAL A 7 -29.91 1.94 1.12
C VAL A 7 -29.53 0.95 2.21
N ARG A 8 -29.96 -0.30 2.06
CA ARG A 8 -29.63 -1.38 3.00
C ARG A 8 -28.32 -2.09 2.66
N TYR A 9 -28.04 -2.24 1.37
CA TYR A 9 -26.84 -2.89 0.84
C TYR A 9 -26.08 -1.85 0.03
N LEU A 10 -24.84 -1.58 0.47
CA LEU A 10 -23.97 -0.60 -0.16
C LEU A 10 -22.74 -1.32 -0.72
N PHE A 11 -22.45 -1.10 -1.99
CA PHE A 11 -21.28 -1.60 -2.67
C PHE A 11 -20.49 -0.40 -3.17
N LEU A 12 -19.27 -0.25 -2.69
CA LEU A 12 -18.33 0.79 -3.08
C LEU A 12 -17.15 0.14 -3.77
N ASP A 13 -16.99 0.42 -5.04
CA ASP A 13 -15.93 -0.12 -5.88
C ASP A 13 -14.95 0.98 -6.26
N GLU A 14 -13.65 0.64 -6.35
CA GLU A 14 -12.57 1.56 -6.69
C GLU A 14 -12.51 2.81 -5.78
N VAL A 15 -12.65 2.60 -4.47
CA VAL A 15 -12.75 3.69 -3.49
C VAL A 15 -11.51 4.58 -3.41
N ASP A 16 -10.33 4.07 -3.77
CA ASP A 16 -9.10 4.86 -3.84
C ASP A 16 -9.11 5.89 -4.98
N GLY A 17 -10.02 5.74 -5.94
CA GLY A 17 -10.30 6.72 -6.99
C GLY A 17 -11.33 7.78 -6.61
N TYR A 18 -11.92 7.72 -5.43
CA TYR A 18 -12.93 8.68 -5.01
C TYR A 18 -12.31 10.03 -4.60
N PRO A 19 -13.02 11.15 -4.80
CA PRO A 19 -12.55 12.43 -4.30
C PRO A 19 -12.47 12.41 -2.77
N LEU A 20 -11.41 13.01 -2.23
CA LEU A 20 -11.21 13.13 -0.77
C LEU A 20 -12.29 13.98 -0.11
N ASP A 21 -12.89 14.89 -0.85
CA ASP A 21 -14.00 15.72 -0.39
C ASP A 21 -15.04 15.88 -1.50
N VAL A 22 -16.29 15.70 -1.15
CA VAL A 22 -17.42 15.84 -2.08
C VAL A 22 -18.11 17.19 -1.88
N GLU A 23 -17.70 18.16 -2.66
CA GLU A 23 -18.32 19.51 -2.66
C GLU A 23 -18.38 20.19 -1.27
N GLY A 24 -17.37 19.95 -0.41
CA GLY A 24 -17.31 20.51 0.94
C GLY A 24 -18.16 19.75 1.97
N GLU A 25 -18.78 18.62 1.60
CA GLU A 25 -19.61 17.83 2.52
C GLU A 25 -18.81 16.73 3.24
N GLY A 26 -17.56 16.47 2.82
CA GLY A 26 -16.66 15.50 3.43
C GLY A 26 -16.38 14.27 2.58
N ASP A 27 -15.81 13.25 3.21
CA ASP A 27 -15.37 12.01 2.58
C ASP A 27 -16.51 11.23 1.93
N ALA A 28 -16.30 10.81 0.67
CA ALA A 28 -17.29 10.12 -0.14
C ALA A 28 -17.78 8.80 0.48
N ILE A 29 -16.89 8.03 1.13
CA ILE A 29 -17.22 6.77 1.79
C ILE A 29 -18.15 7.03 2.97
N SER A 30 -17.78 7.95 3.85
CA SER A 30 -18.55 8.34 5.03
C SER A 30 -19.94 8.86 4.66
N LEU A 31 -20.04 9.64 3.58
CA LEU A 31 -21.32 10.14 3.06
C LEU A 31 -22.20 9.01 2.52
N ALA A 32 -21.61 8.04 1.81
CA ALA A 32 -22.34 6.87 1.33
C ALA A 32 -22.80 5.97 2.47
N GLU A 33 -21.95 5.69 3.45
CA GLU A 33 -22.28 4.91 4.65
C GLU A 33 -23.44 5.52 5.46
N ALA A 34 -23.50 6.85 5.55
CA ALA A 34 -24.57 7.55 6.24
C ALA A 34 -25.95 7.16 5.70
N ARG A 35 -26.07 6.77 4.43
CA ARG A 35 -27.33 6.33 3.79
C ARG A 35 -27.81 4.97 4.27
N THR A 36 -26.94 4.20 4.92
CA THR A 36 -27.28 2.86 5.43
C THR A 36 -27.76 2.87 6.88
N ARG A 37 -27.60 3.99 7.61
CA ARG A 37 -27.80 4.07 9.07
C ARG A 37 -29.19 3.70 9.55
N THR A 38 -30.22 3.88 8.72
CA THR A 38 -31.61 3.55 9.04
C THR A 38 -31.90 2.04 9.04
N PHE A 39 -30.96 1.22 8.55
CA PHE A 39 -31.17 -0.22 8.47
C PHE A 39 -30.28 -0.96 9.49
N ALA A 40 -30.90 -1.65 10.45
CA ALA A 40 -30.23 -2.42 11.49
C ALA A 40 -29.39 -3.59 10.93
N ARG A 41 -29.83 -4.19 9.82
CA ARG A 41 -29.13 -5.30 9.12
C ARG A 41 -28.54 -4.85 7.80
N ARG A 42 -27.85 -3.70 7.82
CA ARG A 42 -27.11 -3.21 6.66
C ARG A 42 -25.89 -4.05 6.38
N LYS A 43 -25.49 -4.10 5.12
CA LYS A 43 -24.19 -4.62 4.69
C LYS A 43 -23.51 -3.61 3.78
N ILE A 44 -22.23 -3.40 4.02
CA ILE A 44 -21.37 -2.51 3.25
C ILE A 44 -20.20 -3.35 2.75
N LEU A 45 -19.96 -3.33 1.45
CA LEU A 45 -18.79 -3.92 0.81
C LEU A 45 -17.99 -2.77 0.20
N ILE A 46 -16.70 -2.72 0.56
CA ILE A 46 -15.75 -1.75 0.03
C ILE A 46 -14.65 -2.54 -0.68
N VAL A 47 -14.40 -2.24 -1.93
CA VAL A 47 -13.39 -2.89 -2.75
C VAL A 47 -12.57 -1.84 -3.49
N SER A 48 -11.27 -2.00 -3.52
CA SER A 48 -10.37 -1.19 -4.36
C SER A 48 -9.02 -1.86 -4.51
N THR A 49 -8.31 -1.46 -5.53
CA THR A 49 -6.86 -1.61 -5.62
C THR A 49 -6.22 -0.50 -4.79
N PRO A 50 -5.32 -0.81 -3.83
CA PRO A 50 -4.69 0.22 -3.01
C PRO A 50 -3.72 1.07 -3.84
N THR A 51 -3.49 2.31 -3.42
CA THR A 51 -2.64 3.26 -4.15
C THR A 51 -1.36 3.62 -3.38
N ILE A 52 -1.38 4.71 -2.63
CA ILE A 52 -0.23 5.23 -1.88
C ILE A 52 -0.43 4.95 -0.40
N ALA A 53 0.61 4.43 0.27
CA ALA A 53 0.60 4.16 1.70
C ALA A 53 0.22 5.41 2.50
N GLY A 54 -0.68 5.23 3.45
CA GLY A 54 -1.21 6.32 4.29
C GLY A 54 -2.23 7.24 3.62
N ALA A 55 -2.39 7.17 2.27
CA ALA A 55 -3.41 7.93 1.54
C ALA A 55 -4.52 7.02 0.98
N SER A 56 -4.26 5.73 0.86
CA SER A 56 -5.21 4.74 0.35
C SER A 56 -6.40 4.56 1.28
N ALA A 57 -7.60 4.73 0.75
CA ALA A 57 -8.84 4.55 1.51
C ALA A 57 -9.07 3.07 1.86
N VAL A 58 -8.82 2.16 0.90
CA VAL A 58 -9.00 0.72 1.14
C VAL A 58 -7.97 0.17 2.12
N GLU A 59 -6.74 0.69 2.14
CA GLU A 59 -5.72 0.34 3.14
C GLU A 59 -6.21 0.70 4.55
N ARG A 60 -6.68 1.93 4.75
CA ARG A 60 -7.23 2.39 6.03
C ARG A 60 -8.37 1.49 6.52
N GLU A 61 -9.30 1.12 5.65
CA GLU A 61 -10.42 0.24 5.99
C GLU A 61 -9.95 -1.20 6.30
N PHE A 62 -8.93 -1.68 5.58
CA PHE A 62 -8.32 -2.99 5.84
C PHE A 62 -7.58 -3.00 7.18
N GLU A 63 -6.77 -1.97 7.47
CA GLU A 63 -6.04 -1.86 8.74
C GLU A 63 -6.96 -1.76 9.95
N ALA A 64 -8.13 -1.14 9.80
CA ALA A 64 -9.16 -1.05 10.85
C ALA A 64 -9.99 -2.34 11.01
N SER A 65 -9.76 -3.36 10.20
CA SER A 65 -10.48 -4.63 10.18
C SER A 65 -9.71 -5.76 10.87
N ASP A 66 -10.23 -6.99 10.83
CA ASP A 66 -9.53 -8.19 11.30
C ASP A 66 -8.42 -8.70 10.37
N GLN A 67 -8.15 -8.02 9.26
CA GLN A 67 -7.01 -8.19 8.35
C GLN A 67 -6.81 -9.64 7.87
N ARG A 68 -7.85 -10.26 7.32
CA ARG A 68 -7.78 -11.65 6.88
C ARG A 68 -6.85 -11.84 5.70
N ARG A 69 -6.05 -12.89 5.80
CA ARG A 69 -5.23 -13.45 4.72
C ARG A 69 -5.71 -14.85 4.38
N TYR A 70 -5.55 -15.25 3.12
CA TYR A 70 -5.92 -16.58 2.68
C TYR A 70 -4.73 -17.51 2.81
N PHE A 71 -4.78 -18.43 3.79
CA PHE A 71 -3.72 -19.38 4.06
C PHE A 71 -3.97 -20.67 3.27
N VAL A 72 -2.97 -21.11 2.53
CA VAL A 72 -2.99 -22.32 1.70
C VAL A 72 -1.98 -23.33 2.21
N PRO A 73 -2.29 -24.65 2.15
CA PRO A 73 -1.35 -25.67 2.59
C PRO A 73 -0.23 -25.88 1.56
N CYS A 74 0.98 -26.17 2.03
CA CYS A 74 2.08 -26.63 1.20
C CYS A 74 1.84 -28.11 0.75
N PRO A 75 1.97 -28.46 -0.53
CA PRO A 75 1.73 -29.83 -0.99
C PRO A 75 2.80 -30.84 -0.51
N HIS A 76 3.92 -30.36 0.03
CA HIS A 76 5.02 -31.21 0.49
C HIS A 76 5.03 -31.46 2.01
N CYS A 77 4.62 -30.47 2.81
CA CYS A 77 4.73 -30.56 4.27
C CYS A 77 3.45 -30.13 5.03
N ASP A 78 2.39 -29.79 4.31
CA ASP A 78 1.09 -29.33 4.83
C ASP A 78 1.14 -28.04 5.68
N HIS A 79 2.32 -27.38 5.75
CA HIS A 79 2.43 -26.08 6.42
C HIS A 79 1.51 -25.06 5.76
N ARG A 80 0.72 -24.35 6.56
CA ARG A 80 -0.21 -23.33 6.07
C ARG A 80 0.46 -21.97 6.06
N GLN A 81 0.51 -21.34 4.89
CA GLN A 81 1.15 -20.06 4.61
C GLN A 81 0.27 -19.21 3.71
N TRP A 82 0.31 -17.89 3.87
CA TRP A 82 -0.27 -16.99 2.88
C TRP A 82 0.77 -16.62 1.81
N LEU A 83 0.32 -16.49 0.55
CA LEU A 83 1.24 -16.31 -0.56
C LEU A 83 1.80 -14.88 -0.56
N ARG A 84 3.13 -14.78 -0.52
CA ARG A 84 3.91 -13.54 -0.56
C ARG A 84 4.82 -13.52 -1.78
N PHE A 85 4.97 -12.35 -2.39
CA PHE A 85 5.78 -12.21 -3.59
C PHE A 85 7.25 -12.58 -3.36
N GLU A 86 7.78 -12.30 -2.17
CA GLU A 86 9.16 -12.63 -1.79
C GLU A 86 9.46 -14.12 -1.77
N GLN A 87 8.43 -14.97 -1.77
CA GLN A 87 8.57 -16.43 -1.84
C GLN A 87 8.47 -16.95 -3.28
N LEU A 88 8.05 -16.13 -4.24
CA LEU A 88 8.11 -16.49 -5.64
C LEU A 88 9.55 -16.33 -6.14
N ARG A 89 10.16 -17.40 -6.62
CA ARG A 89 11.56 -17.44 -7.07
C ARG A 89 11.64 -17.93 -8.50
N TRP A 90 12.57 -17.35 -9.27
CA TRP A 90 12.90 -17.76 -10.62
C TRP A 90 14.35 -17.36 -10.94
N GLU A 91 14.92 -17.95 -11.97
CA GLU A 91 16.21 -17.52 -12.51
C GLU A 91 16.04 -16.22 -13.29
N ARG A 92 16.92 -15.26 -13.01
CA ARG A 92 16.84 -13.94 -13.66
C ARG A 92 16.89 -14.06 -15.19
N GLY A 93 15.91 -13.46 -15.86
CA GLY A 93 15.73 -13.55 -17.31
C GLY A 93 15.11 -14.87 -17.79
N GLN A 94 14.70 -15.75 -16.89
CA GLN A 94 14.05 -17.01 -17.17
C GLN A 94 12.77 -17.18 -16.33
N PRO A 95 11.76 -16.31 -16.53
CA PRO A 95 10.52 -16.34 -15.72
C PRO A 95 9.77 -17.67 -15.81
N GLU A 96 10.01 -18.50 -16.83
CA GLU A 96 9.46 -19.85 -16.97
C GLU A 96 9.94 -20.80 -15.88
N THR A 97 11.02 -20.47 -15.16
CA THR A 97 11.52 -21.26 -14.01
C THR A 97 10.79 -20.90 -12.70
N ALA A 98 9.78 -20.04 -12.76
CA ALA A 98 9.10 -19.55 -11.56
C ALA A 98 8.45 -20.67 -10.75
N ALA A 99 8.80 -20.74 -9.47
CA ALA A 99 8.23 -21.62 -8.47
C ALA A 99 8.05 -20.87 -7.14
N TYR A 100 7.04 -21.26 -6.39
CA TYR A 100 6.82 -20.70 -5.06
C TYR A 100 7.59 -21.52 -4.02
N ILE A 101 8.36 -20.88 -3.18
CA ILE A 101 9.16 -21.57 -2.16
C ILE A 101 8.37 -21.61 -0.84
N CYS A 102 8.16 -22.81 -0.32
CA CYS A 102 7.52 -22.99 1.00
C CYS A 102 8.36 -22.35 2.10
N GLU A 103 7.74 -21.53 2.95
CA GLU A 103 8.45 -20.87 4.05
C GLU A 103 8.92 -21.81 5.16
N SER A 104 8.32 -23.01 5.26
CA SER A 104 8.66 -24.00 6.29
C SER A 104 9.66 -25.04 5.77
N CYS A 105 9.35 -25.79 4.72
CA CYS A 105 10.21 -26.86 4.23
C CYS A 105 11.20 -26.43 3.14
N CYS A 106 11.13 -25.19 2.68
CA CYS A 106 11.97 -24.62 1.61
C CYS A 106 11.91 -25.37 0.27
N GLN A 107 10.93 -26.26 0.06
CA GLN A 107 10.76 -26.96 -1.20
C GLN A 107 10.08 -26.06 -2.23
N PRO A 108 10.50 -26.09 -3.49
CA PRO A 108 9.83 -25.40 -4.58
C PRO A 108 8.48 -26.08 -4.88
N ILE A 109 7.45 -25.24 -4.97
CA ILE A 109 6.09 -25.63 -5.31
C ILE A 109 5.83 -25.19 -6.76
N ALA A 110 5.59 -26.14 -7.65
CA ALA A 110 5.25 -25.86 -9.03
C ALA A 110 3.79 -25.40 -9.15
N GLU A 111 3.48 -24.55 -10.12
CA GLU A 111 2.18 -23.91 -10.26
C GLU A 111 0.99 -24.88 -10.40
N HIS A 112 1.21 -26.09 -10.94
CA HIS A 112 0.14 -27.07 -11.05
C HIS A 112 -0.47 -27.51 -9.72
N HIS A 113 0.25 -27.32 -8.61
CA HIS A 113 -0.29 -27.53 -7.25
C HIS A 113 -1.25 -26.42 -6.81
N LYS A 114 -1.24 -25.26 -7.46
CA LYS A 114 -1.98 -24.08 -7.03
C LYS A 114 -3.48 -24.34 -6.89
N THR A 115 -4.10 -25.08 -7.81
CA THR A 115 -5.53 -25.41 -7.71
C THR A 115 -5.83 -26.14 -6.41
N TRP A 116 -5.08 -27.22 -6.11
CA TRP A 116 -5.25 -27.97 -4.87
C TRP A 116 -5.00 -27.12 -3.62
N MET A 117 -3.96 -26.26 -3.64
CA MET A 117 -3.67 -25.34 -2.56
C MET A 117 -4.83 -24.36 -2.30
N LEU A 118 -5.41 -23.82 -3.36
CA LEU A 118 -6.53 -22.88 -3.27
C LEU A 118 -7.80 -23.56 -2.75
N ASP A 119 -8.11 -24.77 -3.23
CA ASP A 119 -9.29 -25.53 -2.80
C ASP A 119 -9.22 -25.95 -1.32
N ASN A 120 -8.01 -26.10 -0.78
CA ASN A 120 -7.76 -26.46 0.61
C ASN A 120 -7.33 -25.26 1.48
N GLY A 121 -7.43 -24.06 0.94
CA GLY A 121 -7.12 -22.83 1.67
C GLY A 121 -8.20 -22.42 2.65
N GLN A 122 -7.85 -21.48 3.53
CA GLN A 122 -8.81 -20.90 4.47
C GLN A 122 -8.45 -19.46 4.83
N TRP A 123 -9.46 -18.64 5.03
CA TRP A 123 -9.29 -17.30 5.57
C TRP A 123 -8.96 -17.35 7.06
N GLN A 124 -7.92 -16.61 7.46
CA GLN A 124 -7.55 -16.45 8.87
C GLN A 124 -7.39 -14.96 9.19
N ALA A 125 -7.94 -14.54 10.32
CA ALA A 125 -7.76 -13.19 10.84
C ALA A 125 -6.32 -13.05 11.37
N CYS A 126 -5.61 -12.03 10.88
CA CYS A 126 -4.25 -11.72 11.34
C CYS A 126 -4.25 -10.66 12.45
N ALA A 127 -5.34 -9.91 12.61
CA ALA A 127 -5.55 -8.94 13.67
C ALA A 127 -6.93 -9.18 14.35
N PRO A 128 -7.14 -10.35 14.99
CA PRO A 128 -8.44 -10.69 15.56
C PRO A 128 -8.87 -9.78 16.71
N GLU A 129 -7.92 -9.15 17.40
CA GLU A 129 -8.17 -8.14 18.45
C GLU A 129 -8.78 -6.84 17.89
N GLN A 130 -8.58 -6.56 16.61
CA GLN A 130 -9.19 -5.44 15.90
C GLN A 130 -10.53 -5.80 15.25
N ALA A 131 -10.94 -7.06 15.35
CA ALA A 131 -12.17 -7.59 14.79
C ALA A 131 -13.40 -6.98 15.49
N GLY A 132 -13.76 -5.78 15.05
CA GLY A 132 -15.03 -5.18 15.43
C GLY A 132 -16.19 -5.78 14.61
N ARG A 133 -16.83 -4.95 13.79
CA ARG A 133 -17.90 -5.38 12.86
C ARG A 133 -17.42 -5.59 11.43
N THR A 134 -16.13 -5.33 11.15
CA THR A 134 -15.56 -5.32 9.80
C THR A 134 -14.61 -6.48 9.61
N ALA A 135 -14.87 -7.28 8.58
CA ALA A 135 -13.96 -8.29 8.08
C ALA A 135 -13.19 -7.71 6.88
N GLY A 136 -11.89 -7.65 6.95
CA GLY A 136 -11.02 -7.21 5.84
C GLY A 136 -10.43 -8.43 5.13
N PHE A 137 -10.30 -8.36 3.81
CA PHE A 137 -9.78 -9.45 3.00
C PHE A 137 -8.73 -8.89 2.04
N HIS A 138 -7.58 -9.56 1.93
CA HIS A 138 -6.56 -9.21 0.97
C HIS A 138 -6.24 -10.42 0.09
N LEU A 139 -6.20 -10.22 -1.22
CA LEU A 139 -5.75 -11.18 -2.21
C LEU A 139 -4.84 -10.49 -3.23
N SER A 140 -3.73 -11.14 -3.58
CA SER A 140 -2.85 -10.75 -4.68
C SER A 140 -3.08 -11.64 -5.91
N SER A 141 -2.49 -11.28 -7.07
CA SER A 141 -2.52 -12.10 -8.27
C SER A 141 -1.85 -13.47 -8.10
N LEU A 142 -1.06 -13.67 -7.04
CA LEU A 142 -0.49 -14.99 -6.71
C LEU A 142 -1.56 -16.07 -6.51
N TYR A 143 -2.76 -15.68 -6.10
CA TYR A 143 -3.92 -16.54 -5.88
C TYR A 143 -4.79 -16.73 -7.15
N SER A 144 -4.43 -16.11 -8.27
CA SER A 144 -5.22 -16.27 -9.51
C SER A 144 -5.31 -17.74 -9.91
N PRO A 145 -6.51 -18.23 -10.29
CA PRO A 145 -6.67 -19.59 -10.75
C PRO A 145 -5.73 -19.95 -11.91
N VAL A 146 -5.35 -21.22 -12.01
CA VAL A 146 -4.55 -21.72 -13.12
C VAL A 146 -5.27 -21.41 -14.44
N GLY A 147 -4.55 -20.81 -15.39
CA GLY A 147 -5.09 -20.37 -16.68
C GLY A 147 -5.57 -18.93 -16.73
N TRP A 148 -5.60 -18.21 -15.61
CA TRP A 148 -5.92 -16.77 -15.59
C TRP A 148 -4.66 -15.91 -15.54
N ARG A 149 -3.94 -15.95 -14.42
CA ARG A 149 -2.69 -15.23 -14.21
C ARG A 149 -1.68 -16.18 -13.57
N SER A 150 -0.69 -16.61 -14.34
CA SER A 150 0.30 -17.58 -13.88
C SER A 150 1.41 -16.92 -13.07
N TRP A 151 2.09 -17.69 -12.22
CA TRP A 151 3.30 -17.24 -11.52
C TRP A 151 4.41 -16.84 -12.49
N ILE A 152 4.48 -17.51 -13.65
CA ILE A 152 5.40 -17.15 -14.74
C ILE A 152 5.09 -15.75 -15.29
N GLU A 153 3.83 -15.43 -15.51
CA GLU A 153 3.42 -14.10 -15.98
C GLU A 153 3.66 -13.01 -14.95
N ILE A 154 3.47 -13.31 -13.65
CA ILE A 154 3.79 -12.38 -12.56
C ILE A 154 5.30 -12.13 -12.51
N ALA A 155 6.14 -13.17 -12.61
CA ALA A 155 7.60 -13.05 -12.69
C ALA A 155 8.04 -12.19 -13.89
N ARG A 156 7.45 -12.43 -15.06
CA ARG A 156 7.71 -11.66 -16.29
C ARG A 156 7.30 -10.19 -16.15
N ALA A 157 6.15 -9.92 -15.53
CA ALA A 157 5.68 -8.57 -15.28
C ALA A 157 6.62 -7.81 -14.33
N TRP A 158 7.12 -8.49 -13.30
CA TRP A 158 8.13 -7.92 -12.41
C TRP A 158 9.44 -7.59 -13.13
N GLU A 159 9.97 -8.51 -13.92
CA GLU A 159 11.20 -8.28 -14.69
C GLU A 159 11.03 -7.08 -15.64
N SER A 160 9.90 -7.01 -16.33
CA SER A 160 9.58 -5.88 -17.20
C SER A 160 9.55 -4.55 -16.43
N ALA A 161 8.96 -4.52 -15.24
CA ALA A 161 8.89 -3.33 -14.39
C ALA A 161 10.27 -2.94 -13.83
N ALA A 162 11.09 -3.94 -13.43
CA ALA A 162 12.39 -3.72 -12.80
C ALA A 162 13.52 -3.43 -13.79
N MET A 163 13.42 -3.91 -15.05
CA MET A 163 14.44 -3.76 -16.09
C MET A 163 14.18 -2.59 -17.05
N SER A 164 13.07 -1.90 -16.94
CA SER A 164 12.79 -0.68 -17.69
C SER A 164 13.92 0.33 -17.46
N ASP A 165 14.56 0.85 -18.54
CA ASP A 165 15.68 1.82 -18.50
C ASP A 165 15.34 3.14 -17.78
N SER A 166 14.09 3.51 -17.79
CA SER A 166 13.54 4.34 -16.74
C SER A 166 13.24 3.42 -15.56
N ARG A 167 14.13 3.25 -14.62
CA ARG A 167 13.79 2.73 -13.27
C ARG A 167 12.62 3.57 -12.73
N SER A 168 11.53 3.50 -13.44
CA SER A 168 10.36 4.29 -13.20
C SER A 168 9.75 3.66 -11.98
N ALA A 169 9.97 4.28 -10.84
CA ALA A 169 9.23 4.04 -9.62
C ALA A 169 7.75 3.78 -9.95
N SER A 170 7.24 4.40 -11.01
CA SER A 170 5.91 4.21 -11.57
C SER A 170 5.61 2.78 -12.02
N ALA A 171 6.51 2.08 -12.72
CA ALA A 171 6.25 0.70 -13.18
C ALA A 171 6.23 -0.28 -12.00
N ILE A 172 7.15 -0.12 -11.04
CA ILE A 172 7.17 -0.92 -9.81
C ILE A 172 5.95 -0.61 -8.93
N LYS A 173 5.56 0.66 -8.83
CA LYS A 173 4.33 1.10 -8.15
C LYS A 173 3.11 0.40 -8.76
N THR A 174 2.97 0.47 -10.09
CA THR A 174 1.87 -0.21 -10.79
C THR A 174 1.85 -1.70 -10.48
N PHE A 175 3.00 -2.37 -10.57
CA PHE A 175 3.10 -3.79 -10.25
C PHE A 175 2.66 -4.10 -8.81
N LYS A 176 3.16 -3.35 -7.82
CA LYS A 176 2.77 -3.54 -6.42
C LYS A 176 1.27 -3.37 -6.22
N ASN A 177 0.74 -2.27 -6.73
CA ASN A 177 -0.67 -1.97 -6.55
C ASN A 177 -1.57 -2.99 -7.26
N THR A 178 -1.30 -3.31 -8.54
CA THR A 178 -2.22 -4.13 -9.36
C THR A 178 -1.99 -5.63 -9.25
N GLU A 179 -0.74 -6.09 -9.08
CA GLU A 179 -0.45 -7.53 -8.98
C GLU A 179 -0.45 -8.01 -7.52
N LEU A 180 0.06 -7.19 -6.60
CA LEU A 180 0.18 -7.60 -5.21
C LEU A 180 -0.97 -7.10 -4.33
N GLY A 181 -1.72 -6.09 -4.78
CA GLY A 181 -2.73 -5.43 -3.95
C GLY A 181 -2.11 -4.74 -2.74
N GLU A 182 -0.88 -4.22 -2.90
CA GLU A 182 -0.12 -3.56 -1.85
C GLU A 182 0.03 -2.08 -2.16
N THR A 183 0.06 -1.25 -1.13
CA THR A 183 0.32 0.18 -1.28
C THR A 183 1.77 0.45 -1.68
N TRP A 184 1.94 1.57 -2.38
CA TRP A 184 3.25 2.11 -2.71
C TRP A 184 3.68 3.12 -1.64
N VAL A 185 4.84 2.90 -1.04
CA VAL A 185 5.49 3.92 -0.21
C VAL A 185 6.21 4.89 -1.16
N GLU A 186 5.73 6.12 -1.26
CA GLU A 186 6.50 7.16 -1.93
C GLU A 186 7.72 7.45 -1.04
N GLU A 187 8.86 6.95 -1.45
CA GLU A 187 10.13 7.49 -0.97
C GLU A 187 10.19 8.92 -1.52
N GLY A 188 9.78 9.88 -0.69
CA GLY A 188 9.98 11.28 -1.02
C GLY A 188 11.45 11.49 -1.30
N GLU A 189 11.79 12.40 -2.21
CA GLU A 189 13.13 12.95 -2.35
C GLU A 189 13.55 13.77 -1.10
N ALA A 190 13.18 13.28 0.09
CA ALA A 190 13.75 13.82 1.31
C ALA A 190 15.24 13.51 1.25
N PRO A 191 16.11 14.52 1.19
CA PRO A 191 17.54 14.30 1.24
C PRO A 191 17.82 13.45 2.47
N ASP A 192 18.67 12.43 2.30
CA ASP A 192 19.10 11.57 3.40
C ASP A 192 19.38 12.44 4.63
N TRP A 193 18.59 12.29 5.68
CA TRP A 193 18.69 13.12 6.89
C TRP A 193 20.10 13.07 7.48
N GLN A 194 20.83 11.96 7.28
CA GLN A 194 22.22 11.81 7.69
C GLN A 194 23.10 12.79 6.93
N ARG A 195 22.93 12.94 5.62
CA ARG A 195 23.67 13.92 4.81
C ARG A 195 23.33 15.35 5.20
N LEU A 196 22.07 15.63 5.60
CA LEU A 196 21.73 16.94 6.12
C LEU A 196 22.35 17.21 7.49
N LEU A 197 22.38 16.19 8.35
CA LEU A 197 23.02 16.28 9.66
C LEU A 197 24.54 16.46 9.53
N GLU A 198 25.22 15.75 8.63
CA GLU A 198 26.66 15.89 8.34
C GLU A 198 27.02 17.27 7.78
N ARG A 199 26.11 17.91 7.07
CA ARG A 199 26.27 19.28 6.56
C ARG A 199 25.92 20.37 7.57
N ARG A 200 25.48 19.98 8.77
CA ARG A 200 25.16 20.94 9.83
C ARG A 200 26.42 21.67 10.25
N GLU A 201 26.37 22.99 10.17
CA GLU A 201 27.44 23.85 10.69
C GLU A 201 27.28 24.06 12.20
N ASP A 202 28.41 24.16 12.89
CA ASP A 202 28.42 24.39 14.33
C ASP A 202 28.43 25.90 14.62
N TYR A 203 27.25 26.47 14.76
CA TYR A 203 27.07 27.85 15.19
C TYR A 203 25.95 27.96 16.23
N ARG A 204 26.07 28.99 17.06
CA ARG A 204 25.13 29.20 18.15
C ARG A 204 23.74 29.55 17.59
N ILE A 205 22.69 28.90 18.09
CA ILE A 205 21.29 29.20 17.75
C ILE A 205 21.02 30.68 17.99
N GLY A 206 20.35 31.36 17.06
CA GLY A 206 20.06 32.78 17.09
C GLY A 206 21.22 33.70 16.62
N THR A 207 22.30 33.12 16.09
CA THR A 207 23.36 33.86 15.43
C THR A 207 23.38 33.64 13.95
N VAL A 208 23.87 34.61 13.17
CA VAL A 208 24.05 34.49 11.73
C VAL A 208 25.51 34.07 11.47
N PRO A 209 25.78 32.99 10.76
CA PRO A 209 27.16 32.63 10.36
C PRO A 209 27.83 33.76 9.57
N ALA A 210 29.14 33.90 9.70
CA ALA A 210 29.92 34.98 9.09
C ALA A 210 29.75 35.11 7.56
N GLY A 211 29.36 34.03 6.88
CA GLY A 211 29.07 34.01 5.44
C GLY A 211 27.66 34.50 5.06
N GLY A 212 26.76 34.67 6.03
CA GLY A 212 25.38 35.09 5.76
C GLY A 212 25.26 36.57 5.50
N LEU A 213 24.90 36.94 4.27
CA LEU A 213 24.81 38.32 3.79
C LEU A 213 23.37 38.82 3.63
N LEU A 214 22.45 37.91 3.40
CA LEU A 214 21.02 38.18 3.28
C LEU A 214 20.24 37.20 4.13
N LEU A 215 19.26 37.69 4.86
CA LEU A 215 18.35 36.85 5.66
C LEU A 215 16.95 36.89 5.05
N THR A 216 16.34 35.73 5.00
CA THR A 216 14.91 35.61 4.73
C THR A 216 14.27 34.81 5.86
N ALA A 217 13.03 35.12 6.20
CA ALA A 217 12.26 34.39 7.18
C ALA A 217 10.91 33.97 6.59
N GLY A 218 10.53 32.73 6.83
CA GLY A 218 9.19 32.19 6.55
C GLY A 218 8.52 31.83 7.85
N ALA A 219 7.25 32.17 8.01
CA ALA A 219 6.44 31.75 9.13
C ALA A 219 5.25 30.92 8.63
N ASP A 220 5.08 29.72 9.19
CA ASP A 220 3.91 28.88 9.00
C ASP A 220 3.03 28.96 10.25
N VAL A 221 1.77 29.39 10.07
CA VAL A 221 0.82 29.56 11.16
C VAL A 221 -0.13 28.39 11.15
N GLN A 222 -0.02 27.53 12.16
CA GLN A 222 -0.90 26.39 12.37
C GLN A 222 -1.92 26.71 13.49
N LYS A 223 -2.87 25.82 13.71
CA LYS A 223 -3.96 26.03 14.66
C LYS A 223 -3.47 26.18 16.10
N ASP A 224 -2.38 25.53 16.45
CA ASP A 224 -1.84 25.39 17.82
C ASP A 224 -0.42 25.92 17.98
N ARG A 225 0.27 26.30 16.88
CA ARG A 225 1.65 26.78 16.89
C ARG A 225 1.99 27.65 15.68
N ILE A 226 3.08 28.39 15.82
CA ILE A 226 3.71 29.12 14.71
C ILE A 226 5.13 28.56 14.56
N GLU A 227 5.45 28.07 13.39
CA GLU A 227 6.79 27.63 13.03
C GLU A 227 7.49 28.71 12.22
N VAL A 228 8.68 29.11 12.67
CA VAL A 228 9.47 30.15 12.01
C VAL A 228 10.80 29.58 11.57
N SER A 229 11.11 29.69 10.27
CA SER A 229 12.40 29.33 9.69
C SER A 229 13.12 30.57 9.17
N VAL A 230 14.38 30.73 9.55
CA VAL A 230 15.24 31.82 9.08
C VAL A 230 16.36 31.25 8.24
N TRP A 231 16.57 31.78 7.04
CA TRP A 231 17.57 31.34 6.09
C TRP A 231 18.58 32.45 5.84
N ALA A 232 19.88 32.12 5.87
CA ALA A 232 20.96 33.03 5.57
C ALA A 232 21.59 32.65 4.23
N PHE A 233 21.70 33.61 3.32
CA PHE A 233 22.30 33.42 2.00
C PHE A 233 23.65 34.14 1.92
N GLY A 234 24.69 33.44 1.47
CA GLY A 234 26.02 33.95 1.24
C GLY A 234 26.33 34.27 -0.23
N ARG A 235 27.57 34.77 -0.52
CA ARG A 235 28.06 34.91 -1.89
C ARG A 235 28.29 33.54 -2.51
N GLY A 236 27.46 33.19 -3.47
CA GLY A 236 27.74 32.06 -4.35
C GLY A 236 26.96 30.79 -4.10
N LYS A 237 26.03 30.72 -3.20
CA LYS A 237 24.94 29.72 -3.17
C LYS A 237 24.21 29.68 -1.83
N ALA A 238 22.90 29.45 -1.92
CA ALA A 238 22.15 28.88 -0.82
C ALA A 238 22.59 27.46 -0.57
#